data_7c382e6775021d4cf262cf579767743e
#
_entry.id   7c382e6775021d4cf262cf579767743e
#
_cell.length_a   1.000
_cell.length_b   1.000
_cell.length_c   1.000
_cell.angle_alpha   90.00
_cell.angle_beta   90.00
_cell.angle_gamma   90.00
#
_symmetry.space_group_name_H-M   'P 1'
#
loop_
_entity.id
_entity.type
_entity.pdbx_description
1 polymer ?
#
loop_
_entity_poly.entity_id
_entity_poly.type
_entity_poly.pdbx_seq_one_letter_code
_entity_poly.pdbx_strand_id
1 'polypeptide(L)'
;HLRPGGREFLSSLCEMGFPGSLADSLNERVHWDEEESGVLSDTGWRYERFPVCHTPETDPHGYELIHETGFRLLHCGDSGPCEEIEKRASSADVVILEMGMPDIGEFPHHHRPSDVISFEERHPEVKILVTHNYSSGKGNESGFPIPNLPNSIHQLEDGDTLEIDRNGNFIMIGKS
;
A
#
# COMPACT_ATOMS: atom_id res chain seq x y z
N HIS A 1 11.23 1.17 4.69
CA HIS A 1 11.02 2.38 5.49
C HIS A 1 10.57 2.04 6.90
N LEU A 2 11.03 2.79 7.88
CA LEU A 2 10.68 2.60 9.30
C LEU A 2 10.31 3.95 9.92
N ARG A 3 9.47 3.90 10.96
CA ARG A 3 9.27 5.07 11.83
C ARG A 3 10.55 5.40 12.59
N PRO A 4 10.73 6.65 13.05
CA PRO A 4 11.90 7.05 13.85
C PRO A 4 12.16 6.10 15.01
N GLY A 5 13.41 5.65 15.17
CA GLY A 5 13.84 4.65 16.16
C GLY A 5 13.61 3.19 15.77
N GLY A 6 12.97 2.93 14.64
CA GLY A 6 12.68 1.56 14.17
C GLY A 6 13.94 0.75 13.86
N ARG A 7 14.97 1.39 13.30
CA ARG A 7 16.26 0.76 13.04
C ARG A 7 16.95 0.29 14.34
N GLU A 8 17.01 1.17 15.34
CA GLU A 8 17.62 0.85 16.63
C GLU A 8 16.89 -0.30 17.32
N PHE A 9 15.54 -0.27 17.27
CA PHE A 9 14.73 -1.34 17.84
C PHE A 9 15.00 -2.68 17.16
N LEU A 10 14.98 -2.75 15.82
CA LEU A 10 15.24 -3.98 15.08
C LEU A 10 16.67 -4.48 15.27
N SER A 11 17.65 -3.59 15.29
CA SER A 11 19.05 -3.95 15.58
C SER A 11 19.18 -4.57 16.96
N SER A 12 18.58 -3.96 17.97
CA SER A 12 18.59 -4.50 19.34
C SER A 12 17.88 -5.84 19.44
N LEU A 13 16.75 -6.02 18.75
CA LEU A 13 16.03 -7.29 18.69
C LEU A 13 16.87 -8.39 18.05
N CYS A 14 17.56 -8.08 16.95
CA CYS A 14 18.45 -9.03 16.27
C CYS A 14 19.64 -9.41 17.16
N GLU A 15 20.26 -8.46 17.85
CA GLU A 15 21.36 -8.73 18.78
C GLU A 15 20.95 -9.63 19.95
N MET A 16 19.74 -9.43 20.49
CA MET A 16 19.22 -10.25 21.60
C MET A 16 18.81 -11.65 21.15
N GLY A 17 18.16 -11.77 19.99
CA GLY A 17 17.59 -13.03 19.51
C GLY A 17 18.53 -13.85 18.63
N PHE A 18 19.37 -13.18 17.84
CA PHE A 18 20.24 -13.79 16.84
C PHE A 18 21.59 -13.08 16.79
N PRO A 19 22.43 -13.20 17.83
CA PRO A 19 23.69 -12.48 17.90
C PRO A 19 24.62 -12.86 16.72
N GLY A 20 25.21 -11.84 16.09
CA GLY A 20 26.20 -12.00 15.02
C GLY A 20 25.59 -11.87 13.62
N SER A 21 25.62 -12.94 12.84
CA SER A 21 25.42 -12.90 11.37
C SER A 21 24.12 -12.28 10.86
N LEU A 22 23.01 -12.32 11.62
CA LEU A 22 21.75 -11.73 11.15
C LEU A 22 21.77 -10.19 11.27
N ALA A 23 22.29 -9.66 12.36
CA ALA A 23 22.41 -8.21 12.54
C ALA A 23 23.37 -7.61 11.49
N ASP A 24 24.50 -8.27 11.23
CA ASP A 24 25.45 -7.85 10.20
C ASP A 24 24.83 -7.91 8.81
N SER A 25 24.15 -9.02 8.47
CA SER A 25 23.48 -9.20 7.19
C SER A 25 22.38 -8.17 6.95
N LEU A 26 21.61 -7.79 7.96
CA LEU A 26 20.59 -6.73 7.86
C LEU A 26 21.24 -5.37 7.60
N ASN A 27 22.30 -5.03 8.32
CA ASN A 27 22.99 -3.76 8.13
C ASN A 27 23.68 -3.65 6.77
N GLU A 28 24.15 -4.76 6.19
CA GLU A 28 24.81 -4.78 4.88
C GLU A 28 23.82 -4.79 3.71
N ARG A 29 22.62 -5.36 3.88
CA ARG A 29 21.68 -5.64 2.78
C ARG A 29 20.42 -4.80 2.79
N VAL A 30 20.15 -4.12 3.90
CA VAL A 30 18.95 -3.30 4.07
C VAL A 30 19.33 -1.83 4.09
N HIS A 31 18.76 -1.08 3.16
CA HIS A 31 18.82 0.38 3.21
C HIS A 31 17.75 0.88 4.21
N TRP A 32 18.21 1.45 5.30
CA TRP A 32 17.36 1.98 6.35
C TRP A 32 16.96 3.41 6.05
N ASP A 33 15.68 3.68 6.04
CA ASP A 33 15.14 5.00 5.81
C ASP A 33 14.03 5.29 6.84
N GLU A 34 14.16 6.38 7.58
CA GLU A 34 13.24 6.84 8.61
C GLU A 34 12.66 8.23 8.28
N GLU A 35 12.98 8.76 7.10
CA GLU A 35 12.56 10.08 6.68
C GLU A 35 11.09 10.08 6.20
N GLU A 36 10.43 11.24 6.34
CA GLU A 36 9.05 11.44 5.86
C GLU A 36 8.97 11.48 4.32
N SER A 37 10.07 11.84 3.66
CA SER A 37 10.16 11.91 2.21
C SER A 37 11.59 11.72 1.73
N GLY A 38 11.76 11.25 0.50
CA GLY A 38 13.09 11.03 -0.05
C GLY A 38 13.08 10.69 -1.54
N VAL A 39 14.27 10.44 -2.05
CA VAL A 39 14.50 10.00 -3.44
C VAL A 39 15.02 8.57 -3.41
N LEU A 40 14.42 7.71 -4.23
CA LEU A 40 14.92 6.35 -4.45
C LEU A 40 16.02 6.43 -5.51
N SER A 41 17.29 6.32 -5.06
CA SER A 41 18.46 6.53 -5.92
C SER A 41 18.41 5.68 -7.19
N ASP A 42 18.75 6.30 -8.33
CA ASP A 42 18.86 5.67 -9.64
C ASP A 42 17.55 5.08 -10.21
N THR A 43 16.40 5.45 -9.66
CA THR A 43 15.10 4.91 -10.10
C THR A 43 14.19 5.93 -10.78
N GLY A 44 14.47 7.21 -10.63
CA GLY A 44 13.56 8.31 -11.06
C GLY A 44 12.36 8.52 -10.11
N TRP A 45 12.29 7.76 -9.04
CA TRP A 45 11.20 7.87 -8.06
C TRP A 45 11.60 8.70 -6.84
N ARG A 46 10.63 9.44 -6.31
CA ARG A 46 10.64 10.01 -4.97
C ARG A 46 9.41 9.51 -4.20
N TYR A 47 9.50 9.51 -2.90
CA TYR A 47 8.38 9.14 -2.03
C TYR A 47 8.06 10.24 -1.02
N GLU A 48 6.84 10.24 -0.59
CA GLU A 48 6.34 11.01 0.55
C GLU A 48 5.45 10.10 1.41
N ARG A 49 5.75 10.03 2.69
CA ARG A 49 4.93 9.33 3.68
C ARG A 49 3.77 10.22 4.11
N PHE A 50 2.59 9.66 4.28
CA PHE A 50 1.43 10.39 4.77
C PHE A 50 0.62 9.56 5.77
N PRO A 51 -0.05 10.19 6.78
CA PRO A 51 -0.83 9.46 7.76
C PRO A 51 -2.10 8.87 7.12
N VAL A 52 -2.50 7.69 7.61
CA VAL A 52 -3.73 7.01 7.19
C VAL A 52 -4.58 6.61 8.41
N CYS A 53 -5.83 6.22 8.18
CA CYS A 53 -6.80 5.91 9.22
C CYS A 53 -6.78 4.41 9.56
N HIS A 54 -5.92 4.04 10.47
CA HIS A 54 -5.84 2.69 11.04
C HIS A 54 -5.70 2.79 12.56
N THR A 55 -5.13 1.77 13.22
CA THR A 55 -4.89 1.76 14.66
C THR A 55 -3.85 2.82 15.05
N PRO A 56 -4.22 3.90 15.75
CA PRO A 56 -3.33 5.05 15.98
C PRO A 56 -2.00 4.69 16.67
N GLU A 57 -2.01 3.66 17.52
CA GLU A 57 -0.84 3.20 18.26
C GLU A 57 0.25 2.62 17.36
N THR A 58 -0.10 2.25 16.13
CA THR A 58 0.85 1.69 15.14
C THR A 58 1.51 2.76 14.28
N ASP A 59 1.13 4.04 14.42
CA ASP A 59 1.60 5.14 13.58
C ASP A 59 1.43 4.83 12.08
N PRO A 60 0.17 4.57 11.63
CA PRO A 60 -0.09 4.03 10.30
C PRO A 60 0.14 5.07 9.21
N HIS A 61 0.82 4.65 8.14
CA HIS A 61 1.16 5.52 7.02
C HIS A 61 0.98 4.83 5.67
N GLY A 62 0.54 5.61 4.70
CA GLY A 62 0.66 5.32 3.28
C GLY A 62 1.88 6.01 2.67
N TYR A 63 2.12 5.72 1.40
CA TYR A 63 3.21 6.28 0.61
C TYR A 63 2.68 6.81 -0.72
N GLU A 64 3.02 8.05 -1.03
CA GLU A 64 2.89 8.60 -2.37
C GLU A 64 4.23 8.44 -3.09
N LEU A 65 4.23 7.69 -4.18
CA LEU A 65 5.39 7.50 -5.05
C LEU A 65 5.20 8.37 -6.29
N ILE A 66 6.17 9.23 -6.57
CA ILE A 66 6.11 10.18 -7.68
C ILE A 66 7.32 9.95 -8.57
N HIS A 67 7.07 9.56 -9.81
CA HIS A 67 8.09 9.37 -10.83
C HIS A 67 8.46 10.69 -11.50
N GLU A 68 9.68 10.81 -12.03
CA GLU A 68 10.16 12.00 -12.74
C GLU A 68 9.33 12.36 -13.99
N THR A 69 8.57 11.41 -14.57
CA THR A 69 7.61 11.64 -15.65
C THR A 69 6.34 12.36 -15.19
N GLY A 70 6.14 12.52 -13.88
CA GLY A 70 4.93 13.05 -13.28
C GLY A 70 3.91 11.99 -12.86
N PHE A 71 4.11 10.71 -13.18
CA PHE A 71 3.24 9.61 -12.74
C PHE A 71 3.22 9.52 -11.21
N ARG A 72 2.01 9.31 -10.65
CA ARG A 72 1.78 9.27 -9.21
C ARG A 72 1.05 7.99 -8.82
N LEU A 73 1.60 7.29 -7.85
CA LEU A 73 1.03 6.09 -7.25
C LEU A 73 0.88 6.30 -5.75
N LEU A 74 -0.33 6.07 -5.24
CA LEU A 74 -0.58 5.99 -3.79
C LEU A 74 -0.65 4.54 -3.37
N HIS A 75 0.14 4.16 -2.37
CA HIS A 75 0.01 2.90 -1.64
C HIS A 75 -0.48 3.21 -0.23
N CYS A 76 -1.73 2.90 0.05
CA CYS A 76 -2.39 3.38 1.27
C CYS A 76 -2.09 2.52 2.51
N GLY A 77 -1.49 1.32 2.35
CA GLY A 77 -1.30 0.38 3.46
C GLY A 77 -2.65 -0.06 4.03
N ASP A 78 -2.64 -0.58 5.25
CA ASP A 78 -3.87 -0.90 5.98
C ASP A 78 -4.52 0.40 6.47
N SER A 79 -5.71 0.69 5.97
CA SER A 79 -6.45 1.92 6.29
C SER A 79 -7.94 1.76 5.99
N GLY A 80 -8.77 2.33 6.84
CA GLY A 80 -10.14 2.65 6.49
C GLY A 80 -10.25 3.93 5.66
N PRO A 81 -11.48 4.39 5.35
CA PRO A 81 -11.73 5.67 4.69
C PRO A 81 -11.02 6.82 5.42
N CYS A 82 -10.27 7.62 4.66
CA CYS A 82 -9.35 8.61 5.22
C CYS A 82 -9.31 9.87 4.35
N GLU A 83 -9.47 11.03 4.97
CA GLU A 83 -9.48 12.33 4.27
C GLU A 83 -8.17 12.59 3.53
N GLU A 84 -7.03 12.19 4.09
CA GLU A 84 -5.73 12.39 3.45
C GLU A 84 -5.57 11.52 2.19
N ILE A 85 -6.13 10.31 2.17
CA ILE A 85 -6.19 9.47 0.96
C ILE A 85 -7.05 10.14 -0.11
N GLU A 86 -8.25 10.60 0.24
CA GLU A 86 -9.17 11.30 -0.68
C GLU A 86 -8.52 12.52 -1.33
N LYS A 87 -7.85 13.33 -0.53
CA LYS A 87 -7.16 14.54 -0.99
C LYS A 87 -6.04 14.21 -1.99
N ARG A 88 -5.22 13.21 -1.71
CA ARG A 88 -4.09 12.81 -2.57
C ARG A 88 -4.56 12.08 -3.82
N ALA A 89 -5.62 11.30 -3.73
CA ALA A 89 -6.20 10.59 -4.86
C ALA A 89 -6.57 11.51 -6.02
N SER A 90 -7.00 12.74 -5.76
CA SER A 90 -7.36 13.71 -6.80
C SER A 90 -6.24 14.06 -7.80
N SER A 91 -4.99 13.72 -7.46
CA SER A 91 -3.81 13.95 -8.31
C SER A 91 -3.06 12.66 -8.65
N ALA A 92 -3.56 11.50 -8.23
CA ALA A 92 -2.94 10.21 -8.47
C ALA A 92 -3.40 9.59 -9.80
N ASP A 93 -2.50 8.85 -10.45
CA ASP A 93 -2.83 8.01 -11.60
C ASP A 93 -3.33 6.63 -11.15
N VAL A 94 -2.71 6.12 -10.07
CA VAL A 94 -3.04 4.81 -9.49
C VAL A 94 -3.13 4.93 -7.98
N VAL A 95 -4.16 4.31 -7.40
CA VAL A 95 -4.31 4.16 -5.95
C VAL A 95 -4.42 2.67 -5.60
N ILE A 96 -3.59 2.22 -4.68
CA ILE A 96 -3.66 0.88 -4.10
C ILE A 96 -4.34 1.00 -2.73
N LEU A 97 -5.58 0.52 -2.65
CA LEU A 97 -6.36 0.42 -1.41
C LEU A 97 -6.29 -1.00 -0.86
N GLU A 98 -6.38 -1.13 0.44
CA GLU A 98 -6.69 -2.41 1.06
C GLU A 98 -8.21 -2.64 1.08
N MET A 99 -8.66 -3.89 1.21
CA MET A 99 -10.06 -4.26 1.37
C MET A 99 -10.15 -5.42 2.38
N GLY A 100 -9.71 -5.15 3.60
CA GLY A 100 -9.52 -6.17 4.64
C GLY A 100 -10.81 -6.64 5.30
N MET A 101 -11.95 -5.98 5.06
CA MET A 101 -13.21 -6.33 5.75
C MET A 101 -14.38 -6.46 4.77
N PRO A 102 -15.29 -7.43 5.00
CA PRO A 102 -16.54 -7.55 4.25
C PRO A 102 -17.55 -6.45 4.63
N ASP A 103 -18.60 -6.27 3.83
CA ASP A 103 -19.71 -5.34 4.10
C ASP A 103 -20.61 -5.81 5.27
N ILE A 104 -20.01 -5.99 6.44
CA ILE A 104 -20.69 -6.33 7.69
C ILE A 104 -20.20 -5.40 8.80
N GLY A 105 -21.11 -4.77 9.50
CA GLY A 105 -20.79 -3.86 10.60
C GLY A 105 -20.01 -2.61 10.18
N GLU A 106 -19.44 -1.91 11.17
CA GLU A 106 -18.61 -0.72 10.99
C GLU A 106 -17.15 -1.05 11.35
N PHE A 107 -16.25 -0.81 10.40
CA PHE A 107 -14.82 -1.05 10.56
C PHE A 107 -14.03 0.18 10.14
N PRO A 108 -13.80 1.14 11.05
CA PRO A 108 -13.17 2.41 10.69
C PRO A 108 -11.69 2.28 10.28
N HIS A 109 -11.08 1.14 10.53
CA HIS A 109 -9.65 0.89 10.31
C HIS A 109 -9.34 0.12 9.00
N HIS A 110 -10.38 -0.34 8.29
CA HIS A 110 -10.24 -1.06 7.03
C HIS A 110 -11.31 -0.63 6.04
N HIS A 111 -11.00 -0.69 4.75
CA HIS A 111 -12.01 -0.52 3.71
C HIS A 111 -12.83 -1.80 3.54
N ARG A 112 -14.10 -1.61 3.20
CA ARG A 112 -15.04 -2.63 2.76
C ARG A 112 -15.29 -2.50 1.25
N PRO A 113 -15.87 -3.49 0.58
CA PRO A 113 -16.26 -3.37 -0.83
C PRO A 113 -17.06 -2.11 -1.14
N SER A 114 -18.05 -1.77 -0.30
CA SER A 114 -18.86 -0.55 -0.46
C SER A 114 -18.03 0.74 -0.35
N ASP A 115 -17.01 0.76 0.50
CA ASP A 115 -16.11 1.93 0.65
C ASP A 115 -15.24 2.10 -0.59
N VAL A 116 -14.69 0.99 -1.13
CA VAL A 116 -13.86 0.99 -2.35
C VAL A 116 -14.68 1.40 -3.58
N ILE A 117 -15.92 0.90 -3.72
CA ILE A 117 -16.83 1.31 -4.80
C ILE A 117 -17.16 2.80 -4.70
N SER A 118 -17.51 3.27 -3.51
CA SER A 118 -17.79 4.70 -3.31
C SER A 118 -16.56 5.59 -3.54
N PHE A 119 -15.37 5.09 -3.25
CA PHE A 119 -14.12 5.79 -3.57
C PHE A 119 -13.92 5.89 -5.09
N GLU A 120 -14.15 4.82 -5.85
CA GLU A 120 -14.05 4.82 -7.32
C GLU A 120 -15.05 5.80 -7.95
N GLU A 121 -16.29 5.84 -7.45
CA GLU A 121 -17.30 6.79 -7.92
C GLU A 121 -16.89 8.26 -7.74
N ARG A 122 -16.12 8.56 -6.69
CA ARG A 122 -15.59 9.92 -6.44
C ARG A 122 -14.33 10.23 -7.25
N HIS A 123 -13.59 9.21 -7.67
CA HIS A 123 -12.32 9.33 -8.39
C HIS A 123 -12.31 8.53 -9.71
N PRO A 124 -13.24 8.79 -10.65
CA PRO A 124 -13.44 7.96 -11.85
C PRO A 124 -12.26 7.95 -12.83
N GLU A 125 -11.36 8.94 -12.73
CA GLU A 125 -10.16 9.03 -13.57
C GLU A 125 -8.96 8.27 -12.99
N VAL A 126 -9.06 7.81 -11.74
CA VAL A 126 -7.97 7.13 -11.04
C VAL A 126 -8.08 5.63 -11.22
N LYS A 127 -6.98 4.96 -11.56
CA LYS A 127 -6.96 3.49 -11.55
C LYS A 127 -6.89 2.96 -10.13
N ILE A 128 -7.89 2.20 -9.73
CA ILE A 128 -7.95 1.60 -8.40
C ILE A 128 -7.51 0.14 -8.46
N LEU A 129 -6.53 -0.17 -7.64
CA LEU A 129 -6.03 -1.52 -7.38
C LEU A 129 -6.35 -1.88 -5.94
N VAL A 130 -6.80 -3.11 -5.70
CA VAL A 130 -7.16 -3.57 -4.35
C VAL A 130 -6.22 -4.68 -3.90
N THR A 131 -5.66 -4.51 -2.73
CA THR A 131 -4.83 -5.51 -2.03
C THR A 131 -5.42 -5.87 -0.68
N HIS A 132 -4.74 -6.71 0.12
CA HIS A 132 -5.19 -7.12 1.46
C HIS A 132 -6.67 -7.52 1.47
N ASN A 133 -7.09 -8.27 0.44
CA ASN A 133 -8.48 -8.62 0.25
C ASN A 133 -8.87 -9.77 1.18
N TYR A 134 -9.86 -9.55 2.05
CA TYR A 134 -10.37 -10.57 3.00
C TYR A 134 -10.84 -11.86 2.30
N SER A 135 -11.20 -11.80 1.02
CA SER A 135 -11.66 -12.93 0.22
C SER A 135 -10.58 -13.53 -0.67
N SER A 136 -9.35 -13.00 -0.64
CA SER A 136 -8.25 -13.54 -1.42
C SER A 136 -7.73 -14.85 -0.82
N GLY A 137 -7.17 -15.70 -1.69
CA GLY A 137 -6.62 -16.99 -1.30
C GLY A 137 -7.38 -18.20 -1.86
N LYS A 138 -6.77 -19.37 -1.78
CA LYS A 138 -7.35 -20.61 -2.28
C LYS A 138 -8.56 -21.00 -1.46
N GLY A 139 -9.74 -20.93 -2.08
CA GLY A 139 -10.99 -21.42 -1.50
C GLY A 139 -11.75 -20.42 -0.63
N ASN A 140 -11.37 -19.14 -0.63
CA ASN A 140 -12.02 -18.12 0.21
C ASN A 140 -12.15 -18.60 1.68
N GLU A 141 -11.03 -18.75 2.33
CA GLU A 141 -10.94 -19.26 3.70
C GLU A 141 -11.63 -18.38 4.75
N SER A 142 -11.93 -17.12 4.40
CA SER A 142 -12.65 -16.19 5.29
C SER A 142 -14.09 -16.63 5.59
N GLY A 143 -14.69 -17.45 4.71
CA GLY A 143 -16.10 -17.83 4.79
C GLY A 143 -17.10 -16.73 4.44
N PHE A 144 -16.63 -15.54 4.07
CA PHE A 144 -17.47 -14.44 3.59
C PHE A 144 -17.64 -14.48 2.07
N PRO A 145 -18.74 -13.92 1.52
CA PRO A 145 -18.94 -13.84 0.08
C PRO A 145 -17.81 -13.09 -0.60
N ILE A 146 -17.39 -13.58 -1.76
CA ILE A 146 -16.46 -12.85 -2.64
C ILE A 146 -17.14 -11.54 -3.06
N PRO A 147 -16.46 -10.39 -2.93
CA PRO A 147 -17.05 -9.10 -3.28
C PRO A 147 -17.30 -9.00 -4.79
N ASN A 148 -18.43 -8.42 -5.17
CA ASN A 148 -18.75 -8.12 -6.55
C ASN A 148 -18.33 -6.66 -6.85
N LEU A 149 -17.08 -6.47 -7.24
CA LEU A 149 -16.55 -5.16 -7.59
C LEU A 149 -16.79 -4.84 -9.08
N PRO A 150 -16.94 -3.54 -9.45
CA PRO A 150 -16.90 -3.09 -10.83
C PRO A 150 -15.62 -3.54 -11.57
N ASN A 151 -15.71 -3.76 -12.87
CA ASN A 151 -14.55 -4.16 -13.69
C ASN A 151 -13.44 -3.09 -13.77
N SER A 152 -13.76 -1.85 -13.42
CA SER A 152 -12.80 -0.75 -13.29
C SER A 152 -11.83 -0.92 -12.14
N ILE A 153 -12.24 -1.63 -11.08
CA ILE A 153 -11.44 -1.94 -9.89
C ILE A 153 -10.73 -3.28 -10.10
N HIS A 154 -9.41 -3.28 -10.03
CA HIS A 154 -8.62 -4.50 -10.18
C HIS A 154 -8.21 -5.06 -8.82
N GLN A 155 -8.61 -6.30 -8.54
CA GLN A 155 -8.16 -7.02 -7.35
C GLN A 155 -6.80 -7.65 -7.64
N LEU A 156 -5.77 -7.24 -6.87
CA LEU A 156 -4.42 -7.76 -7.00
C LEU A 156 -4.33 -9.17 -6.42
N GLU A 157 -3.60 -10.02 -7.13
CA GLU A 157 -3.18 -11.33 -6.66
C GLU A 157 -1.66 -11.39 -6.49
N ASP A 158 -1.18 -12.33 -5.71
CA ASP A 158 0.26 -12.56 -5.53
C ASP A 158 0.94 -12.86 -6.87
N GLY A 159 1.86 -11.99 -7.27
CA GLY A 159 2.60 -12.07 -8.52
C GLY A 159 2.07 -11.18 -9.64
N ASP A 160 0.98 -10.43 -9.41
CA ASP A 160 0.59 -9.35 -10.33
C ASP A 160 1.66 -8.28 -10.40
N THR A 161 1.84 -7.73 -11.59
CA THR A 161 2.86 -6.70 -11.87
C THR A 161 2.21 -5.49 -12.52
N LEU A 162 2.50 -4.31 -12.00
CA LEU A 162 2.19 -3.04 -12.63
C LEU A 162 3.44 -2.53 -13.36
N GLU A 163 3.40 -2.46 -14.67
CA GLU A 163 4.46 -1.87 -15.48
C GLU A 163 4.09 -0.45 -15.88
N ILE A 164 5.03 0.48 -15.71
CA ILE A 164 4.88 1.90 -16.06
C ILE A 164 5.95 2.26 -17.08
N ASP A 165 5.52 2.77 -18.23
CA ASP A 165 6.44 3.23 -19.27
C ASP A 165 7.00 4.64 -18.97
N ARG A 166 7.96 5.08 -19.80
CA ARG A 166 8.60 6.40 -19.66
C ARG A 166 7.66 7.59 -19.91
N ASN A 167 6.47 7.36 -20.42
CA ASN A 167 5.46 8.39 -20.68
C ASN A 167 4.37 8.41 -19.60
N GLY A 168 4.49 7.55 -18.58
CA GLY A 168 3.49 7.42 -17.53
C GLY A 168 2.32 6.49 -17.88
N ASN A 169 2.32 5.83 -19.05
CA ASN A 169 1.32 4.81 -19.33
C ASN A 169 1.62 3.57 -18.50
N PHE A 170 0.58 2.91 -18.02
CA PHE A 170 0.74 1.71 -17.22
C PHE A 170 -0.08 0.54 -17.75
N ILE A 171 0.42 -0.66 -17.50
CA ILE A 171 -0.21 -1.94 -17.88
C ILE A 171 -0.17 -2.86 -16.66
N MET A 172 -1.31 -3.46 -16.34
CA MET A 172 -1.38 -4.55 -15.39
C MET A 172 -1.11 -5.86 -16.11
N ILE A 173 -0.16 -6.62 -15.58
CA ILE A 173 0.19 -7.96 -16.06
C ILE A 173 -0.21 -8.92 -14.95
N GLY A 174 -1.31 -9.65 -15.18
CA GLY A 174 -1.73 -10.74 -14.30
C GLY A 174 -0.78 -11.94 -14.41
N LYS A 175 -0.81 -12.78 -13.40
CA LYS A 175 -0.04 -14.02 -13.35
C LYS A 175 -0.44 -14.93 -14.51
N SER A 176 0.52 -15.31 -15.34
CA SER A 176 0.37 -16.32 -16.39
C SER A 176 0.30 -17.75 -15.80
#